data_87a959e0dd2c1a7f7548e55875ed6670
#
_entry.id   87a959e0dd2c1a7f7548e55875ed6670
#
_cell.length_a   1.000
_cell.length_b   1.000
_cell.length_c   1.000
_cell.angle_alpha   90.00
_cell.angle_beta   90.00
_cell.angle_gamma   90.00
#
_symmetry.space_group_name_H-M   'P 1'
#
loop_
_entity.id
_entity.type
_entity.pdbx_description
1 polymer ?
#
loop_
_entity_poly.entity_id
_entity_poly.type
_entity_poly.pdbx_seq_one_letter_code
_entity_poly.pdbx_strand_id
1 'polypeptide(L)'
;MANSCGKRGRALQADGRFAVAMVATVALLGCAAVLGIVIGSTSVGLPDVLALAFGVPAEQTAANVIWNIRLPRVLAALLAGAALAQAGALIQAALDNSLASPNVIGVNAGSGFFVLLAACAFPNAFGLAPVAAFLGALCVAGLIFAVAGLGGSSRLTVVLAGMAFTAIFTAGMNTILIVNPDAYVGASGFLVGGLSGVKLSEVIVPGCAICVVLVLGLLQGTRLNLLSLGEHQAHSLGLNVRRTRLTALVSAAALAGCAVSFAGLVGFVGLIVPHAVRALVGHDNRRVLAMAPLLGGLLVCLCDLLARTMFAPYEIPVGIVLSLLGGPFFVYLILRRGKGGLNG
;
A
#
# COMPACT_ATOMS: atom_id res chain seq x y z
N MET A 1 -14.89 1.66 -43.44
CA MET A 1 -15.54 0.56 -42.68
C MET A 1 -14.52 -0.47 -42.12
N ALA A 2 -13.43 -0.79 -42.77
CA ALA A 2 -12.44 -1.78 -42.28
C ALA A 2 -11.71 -1.41 -40.97
N ASN A 3 -11.50 -0.11 -40.71
CA ASN A 3 -10.78 0.37 -39.50
C ASN A 3 -11.58 0.27 -38.20
N SER A 4 -12.89 0.17 -38.25
CA SER A 4 -13.77 0.02 -37.08
C SER A 4 -13.84 -1.44 -36.57
N CYS A 5 -13.72 -2.42 -37.46
CA CYS A 5 -13.74 -3.84 -37.13
C CYS A 5 -12.46 -4.27 -36.38
N GLY A 6 -11.29 -3.77 -36.81
CA GLY A 6 -10.02 -4.04 -36.15
C GLY A 6 -9.88 -3.40 -34.74
N LYS A 7 -10.51 -2.24 -34.50
CA LYS A 7 -10.55 -1.60 -33.18
C LYS A 7 -11.46 -2.35 -32.21
N ARG A 8 -12.62 -2.85 -32.65
CA ARG A 8 -13.53 -3.68 -31.85
C ARG A 8 -12.86 -5.01 -31.44
N GLY A 9 -12.17 -5.68 -32.36
CA GLY A 9 -11.47 -6.93 -32.04
C GLY A 9 -10.37 -6.75 -30.99
N ARG A 10 -9.59 -5.66 -31.06
CA ARG A 10 -8.54 -5.35 -30.06
C ARG A 10 -9.14 -4.97 -28.71
N ALA A 11 -10.27 -4.27 -28.67
CA ALA A 11 -10.96 -3.93 -27.41
C ALA A 11 -11.49 -5.19 -26.72
N LEU A 12 -12.14 -6.10 -27.45
CA LEU A 12 -12.63 -7.39 -26.91
C LEU A 12 -11.51 -8.28 -26.40
N GLN A 13 -10.37 -8.33 -27.09
CA GLN A 13 -9.18 -9.04 -26.61
C GLN A 13 -8.58 -8.42 -25.34
N ALA A 14 -8.58 -7.10 -25.23
CA ALA A 14 -8.10 -6.41 -24.04
C ALA A 14 -9.02 -6.61 -22.83
N ASP A 15 -10.35 -6.67 -23.06
CA ASP A 15 -11.32 -6.96 -22.00
C ASP A 15 -11.24 -8.42 -21.55
N GLY A 16 -11.05 -9.35 -22.49
CA GLY A 16 -10.85 -10.78 -22.17
C GLY A 16 -9.57 -11.01 -21.35
N ARG A 17 -8.46 -10.38 -21.71
CA ARG A 17 -7.21 -10.45 -20.95
C ARG A 17 -7.34 -9.87 -19.55
N PHE A 18 -8.06 -8.75 -19.40
CA PHE A 18 -8.34 -8.15 -18.10
C PHE A 18 -9.15 -9.09 -17.21
N ALA A 19 -10.23 -9.68 -17.73
CA ALA A 19 -11.08 -10.62 -17.00
C ALA A 19 -10.29 -11.85 -16.53
N VAL A 20 -9.48 -12.45 -17.42
CA VAL A 20 -8.62 -13.59 -17.07
C VAL A 20 -7.61 -13.21 -16.00
N ALA A 21 -6.92 -12.07 -16.14
CA ALA A 21 -5.96 -11.60 -15.14
C ALA A 21 -6.63 -11.33 -13.78
N MET A 22 -7.84 -10.78 -13.77
CA MET A 22 -8.62 -10.52 -12.56
C MET A 22 -8.97 -11.83 -11.85
N VAL A 23 -9.55 -12.79 -12.57
CA VAL A 23 -9.93 -14.11 -12.02
C VAL A 23 -8.70 -14.84 -11.49
N ALA A 24 -7.60 -14.87 -12.26
CA ALA A 24 -6.36 -15.49 -11.83
C ALA A 24 -5.80 -14.83 -10.55
N THR A 25 -5.81 -13.49 -10.48
CA THR A 25 -5.34 -12.78 -9.29
C THR A 25 -6.21 -13.05 -8.07
N VAL A 26 -7.54 -13.08 -8.23
CA VAL A 26 -8.48 -13.42 -7.14
C VAL A 26 -8.25 -14.86 -6.66
N ALA A 27 -8.09 -15.81 -7.57
CA ALA A 27 -7.80 -17.20 -7.22
C ALA A 27 -6.48 -17.35 -6.46
N LEU A 28 -5.41 -16.67 -6.94
CA LEU A 28 -4.11 -16.68 -6.27
C LEU A 28 -4.17 -15.98 -4.90
N LEU A 29 -4.95 -14.89 -4.78
CA LEU A 29 -5.16 -14.20 -3.52
C LEU A 29 -5.85 -15.11 -2.49
N GLY A 30 -6.92 -15.81 -2.91
CA GLY A 30 -7.61 -16.79 -2.06
C GLY A 30 -6.67 -17.93 -1.63
N CYS A 31 -5.88 -18.45 -2.56
CA CYS A 31 -4.88 -19.48 -2.27
C CYS A 31 -3.81 -18.97 -1.27
N ALA A 32 -3.28 -17.76 -1.49
CA ALA A 32 -2.30 -17.15 -0.59
C ALA A 32 -2.88 -16.88 0.81
N ALA A 33 -4.14 -16.46 0.90
CA ALA A 33 -4.82 -16.26 2.17
C ALA A 33 -4.99 -17.58 2.94
N VAL A 34 -5.42 -18.64 2.26
CA VAL A 34 -5.54 -20.00 2.86
C VAL A 34 -4.16 -20.50 3.31
N LEU A 35 -3.14 -20.41 2.46
CA LEU A 35 -1.78 -20.78 2.83
C LEU A 35 -1.26 -19.96 4.01
N GLY A 36 -1.58 -18.68 4.08
CA GLY A 36 -1.25 -17.81 5.20
C GLY A 36 -1.91 -18.22 6.52
N ILE A 37 -3.09 -18.84 6.47
CA ILE A 37 -3.78 -19.38 7.65
C ILE A 37 -3.22 -20.77 8.02
N VAL A 38 -2.89 -21.61 7.03
CA VAL A 38 -2.43 -23.01 7.27
C VAL A 38 -0.96 -23.04 7.68
N ILE A 39 -0.09 -22.26 6.99
CA ILE A 39 1.37 -22.31 7.21
C ILE A 39 1.77 -21.27 8.28
N GLY A 40 2.53 -21.71 9.28
CA GLY A 40 3.08 -20.87 10.34
C GLY A 40 4.07 -21.61 11.21
N SER A 41 4.66 -20.94 12.18
CA SER A 41 5.67 -21.48 13.11
C SER A 41 5.10 -22.49 14.14
N THR A 42 3.79 -22.63 14.24
CA THR A 42 3.10 -23.54 15.18
C THR A 42 2.46 -24.72 14.44
N SER A 43 2.33 -25.86 15.11
CA SER A 43 1.86 -27.16 14.58
C SER A 43 0.35 -27.24 14.31
N VAL A 44 -0.26 -26.18 13.78
CA VAL A 44 -1.67 -26.16 13.35
C VAL A 44 -1.74 -26.51 11.88
N GLY A 45 -2.38 -27.64 11.55
CA GLY A 45 -2.45 -28.19 10.20
C GLY A 45 -3.70 -27.80 9.41
N LEU A 46 -3.73 -28.21 8.14
CA LEU A 46 -4.90 -28.07 7.27
C LEU A 46 -6.17 -28.71 7.86
N PRO A 47 -6.10 -29.91 8.52
CA PRO A 47 -7.28 -30.51 9.14
C PRO A 47 -7.94 -29.62 10.18
N ASP A 48 -7.15 -28.91 11.02
CA ASP A 48 -7.68 -28.03 12.07
C ASP A 48 -8.40 -26.82 11.46
N VAL A 49 -7.85 -26.25 10.38
CA VAL A 49 -8.46 -25.13 9.65
C VAL A 49 -9.78 -25.56 9.01
N LEU A 50 -9.83 -26.73 8.39
CA LEU A 50 -11.06 -27.28 7.81
C LEU A 50 -12.10 -27.61 8.88
N ALA A 51 -11.68 -28.24 9.99
CA ALA A 51 -12.58 -28.53 11.10
C ALA A 51 -13.27 -27.25 11.60
N LEU A 52 -12.52 -26.19 11.84
CA LEU A 52 -13.07 -24.90 12.26
C LEU A 52 -13.97 -24.25 11.19
N ALA A 53 -13.60 -24.35 9.91
CA ALA A 53 -14.40 -23.79 8.81
C ALA A 53 -15.76 -24.51 8.67
N PHE A 54 -15.83 -25.80 8.96
CA PHE A 54 -17.06 -26.58 8.92
C PHE A 54 -17.79 -26.69 10.27
N GLY A 55 -17.36 -25.93 11.31
CA GLY A 55 -17.99 -25.91 12.63
C GLY A 55 -17.78 -27.20 13.44
N VAL A 56 -16.77 -27.99 13.09
CA VAL A 56 -16.38 -29.19 13.85
C VAL A 56 -15.48 -28.75 15.01
N PRO A 57 -15.64 -29.32 16.23
CA PRO A 57 -14.76 -29.03 17.36
C PRO A 57 -13.31 -29.34 17.01
N ALA A 58 -12.46 -28.30 16.95
CA ALA A 58 -11.03 -28.41 16.85
C ALA A 58 -10.38 -28.25 18.23
N GLU A 59 -9.12 -28.65 18.38
CA GLU A 59 -8.37 -28.41 19.59
C GLU A 59 -8.39 -26.90 19.94
N GLN A 60 -8.68 -26.58 21.21
CA GLN A 60 -8.85 -25.20 21.66
C GLN A 60 -7.61 -24.33 21.40
N THR A 61 -6.42 -24.94 21.47
CA THR A 61 -5.13 -24.32 21.14
C THR A 61 -5.06 -23.92 19.66
N ALA A 62 -5.47 -24.83 18.76
CA ALA A 62 -5.50 -24.58 17.31
C ALA A 62 -6.50 -23.48 16.95
N ALA A 63 -7.69 -23.49 17.55
CA ALA A 63 -8.69 -22.45 17.37
C ALA A 63 -8.16 -21.07 17.79
N ASN A 64 -7.53 -20.99 18.98
CA ASN A 64 -6.94 -19.74 19.46
C ASN A 64 -5.85 -19.20 18.53
N VAL A 65 -4.97 -20.04 18.02
CA VAL A 65 -3.91 -19.63 17.06
C VAL A 65 -4.52 -19.12 15.77
N ILE A 66 -5.53 -19.80 15.25
CA ILE A 66 -6.16 -19.39 13.97
C ILE A 66 -6.89 -18.05 14.14
N TRP A 67 -7.75 -17.91 15.15
CA TRP A 67 -8.61 -16.72 15.31
C TRP A 67 -7.87 -15.48 15.83
N ASN A 68 -6.88 -15.66 16.71
CA ASN A 68 -6.23 -14.53 17.40
C ASN A 68 -4.86 -14.16 16.83
N ILE A 69 -4.23 -15.04 16.02
CA ILE A 69 -2.89 -14.80 15.49
C ILE A 69 -2.91 -14.81 13.97
N ARG A 70 -3.35 -15.92 13.33
CA ARG A 70 -3.18 -16.09 11.88
C ARG A 70 -4.18 -15.29 11.06
N LEU A 71 -5.46 -15.34 11.43
CA LEU A 71 -6.52 -14.62 10.71
C LEU A 71 -6.33 -13.09 10.75
N PRO A 72 -6.09 -12.44 11.92
CA PRO A 72 -5.83 -11.01 11.96
C PRO A 72 -4.62 -10.61 11.11
N ARG A 73 -3.55 -11.40 11.13
CA ARG A 73 -2.33 -11.17 10.36
C ARG A 73 -2.56 -11.25 8.85
N VAL A 74 -3.26 -12.28 8.38
CA VAL A 74 -3.62 -12.43 6.96
C VAL A 74 -4.53 -11.29 6.51
N LEU A 75 -5.54 -10.94 7.29
CA LEU A 75 -6.41 -9.79 6.98
C LEU A 75 -5.61 -8.48 6.92
N ALA A 76 -4.71 -8.26 7.87
CA ALA A 76 -3.83 -7.11 7.87
C ALA A 76 -2.93 -7.07 6.62
N ALA A 77 -2.34 -8.21 6.22
CA ALA A 77 -1.53 -8.30 5.00
C ALA A 77 -2.32 -7.94 3.75
N LEU A 78 -3.53 -8.50 3.61
CA LEU A 78 -4.42 -8.24 2.48
C LEU A 78 -4.83 -6.77 2.40
N LEU A 79 -5.26 -6.19 3.52
CA LEU A 79 -5.73 -4.80 3.59
C LEU A 79 -4.59 -3.80 3.41
N ALA A 80 -3.43 -4.02 4.05
CA ALA A 80 -2.27 -3.15 3.89
C ALA A 80 -1.76 -3.17 2.45
N GLY A 81 -1.65 -4.36 1.87
CA GLY A 81 -1.24 -4.52 0.48
C GLY A 81 -2.20 -3.85 -0.50
N ALA A 82 -3.50 -4.04 -0.32
CA ALA A 82 -4.53 -3.41 -1.15
C ALA A 82 -4.49 -1.88 -1.06
N ALA A 83 -4.41 -1.36 0.16
CA ALA A 83 -4.38 0.07 0.42
C ALA A 83 -3.13 0.74 -0.15
N LEU A 84 -1.94 0.21 0.13
CA LEU A 84 -0.68 0.77 -0.35
C LEU A 84 -0.56 0.70 -1.87
N ALA A 85 -1.03 -0.38 -2.50
CA ALA A 85 -1.01 -0.54 -3.95
C ALA A 85 -1.93 0.47 -4.65
N GLN A 86 -3.17 0.65 -4.16
CA GLN A 86 -4.08 1.62 -4.75
C GLN A 86 -3.62 3.05 -4.46
N ALA A 87 -3.10 3.34 -3.26
CA ALA A 87 -2.50 4.62 -2.94
C ALA A 87 -1.38 4.98 -3.93
N GLY A 88 -0.49 4.02 -4.21
CA GLY A 88 0.55 4.19 -5.22
C GLY A 88 -0.01 4.46 -6.61
N ALA A 89 -1.03 3.71 -7.05
CA ALA A 89 -1.67 3.90 -8.35
C ALA A 89 -2.31 5.30 -8.48
N LEU A 90 -2.99 5.77 -7.43
CA LEU A 90 -3.60 7.11 -7.38
C LEU A 90 -2.54 8.21 -7.46
N ILE A 91 -1.45 8.11 -6.69
CA ILE A 91 -0.36 9.09 -6.68
C ILE A 91 0.32 9.14 -8.05
N GLN A 92 0.65 7.97 -8.62
CA GLN A 92 1.30 7.87 -9.93
C GLN A 92 0.44 8.48 -11.04
N ALA A 93 -0.87 8.25 -11.01
CA ALA A 93 -1.79 8.84 -11.98
C ALA A 93 -1.99 10.36 -11.76
N ALA A 94 -2.11 10.81 -10.50
CA ALA A 94 -2.30 12.22 -10.17
C ALA A 94 -1.09 13.09 -10.49
N LEU A 95 0.13 12.54 -10.30
CA LEU A 95 1.39 13.24 -10.56
C LEU A 95 1.97 12.94 -11.94
N ASP A 96 1.32 12.05 -12.72
CA ASP A 96 1.84 11.54 -14.00
C ASP A 96 3.31 11.11 -13.90
N ASN A 97 3.61 10.42 -12.81
CA ASN A 97 4.95 9.95 -12.48
C ASN A 97 4.89 8.52 -11.96
N SER A 98 5.34 7.57 -12.74
CA SER A 98 5.31 6.15 -12.39
C SER A 98 6.26 5.75 -11.26
N LEU A 99 7.15 6.63 -10.82
CA LEU A 99 8.06 6.43 -9.70
C LEU A 99 7.53 7.06 -8.40
N ALA A 100 6.40 7.76 -8.44
CA ALA A 100 5.78 8.32 -7.26
C ALA A 100 5.12 7.22 -6.41
N SER A 101 5.24 7.36 -5.10
CA SER A 101 4.69 6.42 -4.12
C SER A 101 4.35 7.16 -2.81
N PRO A 102 3.57 6.56 -1.89
CA PRO A 102 3.28 7.16 -0.60
C PRO A 102 4.52 7.58 0.20
N ASN A 103 5.61 6.83 0.07
CA ASN A 103 6.89 7.15 0.72
C ASN A 103 7.50 8.46 0.20
N VAL A 104 7.40 8.71 -1.10
CA VAL A 104 7.94 9.93 -1.73
C VAL A 104 7.21 11.19 -1.25
N ILE A 105 5.92 11.07 -0.94
CA ILE A 105 5.14 12.16 -0.34
C ILE A 105 5.19 12.19 1.19
N GLY A 106 6.15 11.51 1.83
CA GLY A 106 6.50 11.66 3.24
C GLY A 106 5.53 11.03 4.25
N VAL A 107 4.54 10.25 3.82
CA VAL A 107 3.58 9.60 4.72
C VAL A 107 4.29 8.76 5.79
N ASN A 108 5.28 7.95 5.39
CA ASN A 108 6.02 7.10 6.32
C ASN A 108 6.85 7.91 7.33
N ALA A 109 7.50 8.99 6.88
CA ALA A 109 8.31 9.84 7.78
C ALA A 109 7.44 10.52 8.84
N GLY A 110 6.28 11.04 8.46
CA GLY A 110 5.31 11.61 9.39
C GLY A 110 4.77 10.58 10.37
N SER A 111 4.37 9.41 9.88
CA SER A 111 3.89 8.31 10.74
C SER A 111 4.95 7.88 11.74
N GLY A 112 6.18 7.65 11.30
CA GLY A 112 7.29 7.24 12.17
C GLY A 112 7.62 8.29 13.23
N PHE A 113 7.66 9.57 12.86
CA PHE A 113 7.90 10.65 13.80
C PHE A 113 6.84 10.73 14.90
N PHE A 114 5.55 10.67 14.53
CA PHE A 114 4.47 10.74 15.51
C PHE A 114 4.40 9.51 16.41
N VAL A 115 4.75 8.31 15.90
CA VAL A 115 4.85 7.09 16.73
C VAL A 115 5.98 7.22 17.75
N LEU A 116 7.16 7.67 17.33
CA LEU A 116 8.26 7.91 18.25
C LEU A 116 7.94 9.00 19.27
N LEU A 117 7.30 10.06 18.85
CA LEU A 117 6.85 11.13 19.74
C LEU A 117 5.85 10.61 20.79
N ALA A 118 4.89 9.78 20.36
CA ALA A 118 3.95 9.14 21.26
C ALA A 118 4.63 8.17 22.22
N ALA A 119 5.61 7.39 21.77
CA ALA A 119 6.38 6.48 22.59
C ALA A 119 7.19 7.23 23.67
N CYS A 120 7.72 8.42 23.35
CA CYS A 120 8.39 9.28 24.32
C CYS A 120 7.42 9.90 25.33
N ALA A 121 6.30 10.44 24.86
CA ALA A 121 5.34 11.14 25.70
C ALA A 121 4.54 10.18 26.60
N PHE A 122 4.30 8.96 26.13
CA PHE A 122 3.46 7.96 26.78
C PHE A 122 4.11 6.55 26.71
N PRO A 123 5.21 6.29 27.43
CA PRO A 123 6.01 5.06 27.30
C PRO A 123 5.20 3.75 27.56
N ASN A 124 4.14 3.83 28.37
CA ASN A 124 3.33 2.67 28.76
C ASN A 124 2.05 2.49 27.92
N ALA A 125 1.80 3.36 26.94
CA ALA A 125 0.57 3.37 26.15
C ALA A 125 0.81 2.81 24.73
N PHE A 126 1.21 1.54 24.64
CA PHE A 126 1.52 0.86 23.36
C PHE A 126 0.35 0.89 22.36
N GLY A 127 -0.90 0.99 22.81
CA GLY A 127 -2.07 1.12 21.94
C GLY A 127 -2.21 2.45 21.23
N LEU A 128 -1.40 3.46 21.55
CA LEU A 128 -1.43 4.77 20.85
C LEU A 128 -0.68 4.77 19.53
N ALA A 129 0.23 3.83 19.28
CA ALA A 129 1.05 3.80 18.07
C ALA A 129 0.22 3.82 16.76
N PRO A 130 -0.86 3.04 16.59
CA PRO A 130 -1.70 3.10 15.39
C PRO A 130 -2.35 4.48 15.16
N VAL A 131 -2.85 5.09 16.22
CA VAL A 131 -3.48 6.43 16.16
C VAL A 131 -2.44 7.50 15.82
N ALA A 132 -1.29 7.47 16.49
CA ALA A 132 -0.19 8.38 16.25
C ALA A 132 0.32 8.26 14.80
N ALA A 133 0.49 7.03 14.29
CA ALA A 133 0.87 6.78 12.91
C ALA A 133 -0.11 7.39 11.90
N PHE A 134 -1.40 7.17 12.11
CA PHE A 134 -2.45 7.71 11.25
C PHE A 134 -2.46 9.25 11.27
N LEU A 135 -2.39 9.85 12.46
CA LEU A 135 -2.32 11.30 12.61
C LEU A 135 -1.06 11.89 11.95
N GLY A 136 0.08 11.23 12.09
CA GLY A 136 1.33 11.63 11.43
C GLY A 136 1.23 11.60 9.90
N ALA A 137 0.62 10.55 9.35
CA ALA A 137 0.33 10.45 7.91
C ALA A 137 -0.54 11.61 7.42
N LEU A 138 -1.64 11.90 8.13
CA LEU A 138 -2.55 12.99 7.78
C LEU A 138 -1.91 14.36 7.95
N CYS A 139 -1.09 14.56 8.99
CA CYS A 139 -0.36 15.81 9.22
C CYS A 139 0.53 16.13 8.02
N VAL A 140 1.38 15.20 7.60
CA VAL A 140 2.25 15.40 6.42
C VAL A 140 1.46 15.63 5.16
N ALA A 141 0.41 14.85 4.91
CA ALA A 141 -0.45 15.05 3.76
C ALA A 141 -1.09 16.47 3.79
N GLY A 142 -1.59 16.91 4.95
CA GLY A 142 -2.15 18.24 5.15
C GLY A 142 -1.13 19.36 4.88
N LEU A 143 0.10 19.21 5.37
CA LEU A 143 1.19 20.16 5.13
C LEU A 143 1.54 20.26 3.64
N ILE A 144 1.65 19.12 2.95
CA ILE A 144 1.89 19.10 1.49
C ILE A 144 0.77 19.79 0.74
N PHE A 145 -0.48 19.55 1.14
CA PHE A 145 -1.63 20.20 0.50
C PHE A 145 -1.68 21.69 0.77
N ALA A 146 -1.29 22.13 1.97
CA ALA A 146 -1.19 23.55 2.29
C ALA A 146 -0.15 24.24 1.40
N VAL A 147 1.05 23.68 1.27
CA VAL A 147 2.12 24.19 0.39
C VAL A 147 1.69 24.18 -1.08
N ALA A 148 1.08 23.09 -1.55
CA ALA A 148 0.56 22.98 -2.92
C ALA A 148 -0.59 23.99 -3.18
N GLY A 149 -1.34 24.35 -2.14
CA GLY A 149 -2.40 25.35 -2.21
C GLY A 149 -1.87 26.78 -2.39
N LEU A 150 -0.76 27.10 -1.73
CA LEU A 150 -0.12 28.42 -1.75
C LEU A 150 0.80 28.62 -2.97
N GLY A 151 1.56 27.60 -3.36
CA GLY A 151 2.59 27.66 -4.40
C GLY A 151 2.13 27.26 -5.82
N GLY A 152 0.83 27.07 -6.03
CA GLY A 152 0.31 26.47 -7.26
C GLY A 152 0.40 24.93 -7.22
N SER A 153 -0.68 24.25 -7.63
CA SER A 153 -0.80 22.78 -7.55
C SER A 153 0.03 22.05 -8.61
N SER A 154 1.28 22.51 -8.88
CA SER A 154 2.14 21.83 -9.85
C SER A 154 2.60 20.47 -9.33
N ARG A 155 2.84 19.53 -10.26
CA ARG A 155 3.36 18.18 -9.93
C ARG A 155 4.69 18.28 -9.16
N LEU A 156 5.55 19.20 -9.61
CA LEU A 156 6.87 19.43 -9.01
C LEU A 156 6.77 19.97 -7.58
N THR A 157 5.88 20.92 -7.32
CA THR A 157 5.66 21.49 -5.98
C THR A 157 5.27 20.40 -4.97
N VAL A 158 4.36 19.47 -5.34
CA VAL A 158 3.94 18.37 -4.47
C VAL A 158 5.11 17.43 -4.14
N VAL A 159 5.91 17.07 -5.14
CA VAL A 159 7.06 16.16 -4.94
C VAL A 159 8.14 16.83 -4.08
N LEU A 160 8.51 18.09 -4.37
CA LEU A 160 9.52 18.82 -3.60
C LEU A 160 9.07 19.06 -2.16
N ALA A 161 7.80 19.43 -1.93
CA ALA A 161 7.24 19.56 -0.59
C ALA A 161 7.29 18.23 0.16
N GLY A 162 6.92 17.12 -0.50
CA GLY A 162 7.02 15.78 0.08
C GLY A 162 8.43 15.41 0.50
N MET A 163 9.43 15.68 -0.33
CA MET A 163 10.84 15.45 0.00
C MET A 163 11.31 16.32 1.17
N ALA A 164 10.93 17.60 1.19
CA ALA A 164 11.29 18.53 2.27
C ALA A 164 10.69 18.09 3.62
N PHE A 165 9.40 17.76 3.66
CA PHE A 165 8.77 17.26 4.88
C PHE A 165 9.32 15.89 5.30
N THR A 166 9.63 15.00 4.35
CA THR A 166 10.33 13.73 4.66
C THR A 166 11.63 14.01 5.39
N ALA A 167 12.45 14.94 4.91
CA ALA A 167 13.72 15.30 5.54
C ALA A 167 13.52 15.88 6.96
N ILE A 168 12.54 16.80 7.13
CA ILE A 168 12.22 17.41 8.43
C ILE A 168 11.77 16.36 9.45
N PHE A 169 10.82 15.50 9.09
CA PHE A 169 10.30 14.47 10.01
C PHE A 169 11.33 13.38 10.29
N THR A 170 12.16 13.02 9.30
CA THR A 170 13.30 12.09 9.51
C THR A 170 14.34 12.68 10.47
N ALA A 171 14.67 13.97 10.34
CA ALA A 171 15.54 14.64 11.28
C ALA A 171 14.93 14.66 12.70
N GLY A 172 13.62 14.92 12.81
CA GLY A 172 12.89 14.82 14.07
C GLY A 172 12.94 13.42 14.69
N MET A 173 12.73 12.36 13.89
CA MET A 173 12.87 10.97 14.34
C MET A 173 14.27 10.70 14.90
N ASN A 174 15.31 11.07 14.15
CA ASN A 174 16.71 10.88 14.58
C ASN A 174 17.02 11.64 15.87
N THR A 175 16.48 12.86 16.03
CA THR A 175 16.62 13.63 17.27
C THR A 175 16.00 12.91 18.45
N ILE A 176 14.76 12.38 18.29
CA ILE A 176 14.10 11.62 19.35
C ILE A 176 14.95 10.38 19.74
N LEU A 177 15.46 9.64 18.76
CA LEU A 177 16.25 8.43 18.99
C LEU A 177 17.60 8.72 19.71
N ILE A 178 18.18 9.90 19.52
CA ILE A 178 19.40 10.33 20.23
C ILE A 178 19.07 10.72 21.66
N VAL A 179 17.99 11.47 21.88
CA VAL A 179 17.61 11.98 23.20
C VAL A 179 16.98 10.90 24.07
N ASN A 180 16.21 10.00 23.47
CA ASN A 180 15.54 8.90 24.15
C ASN A 180 15.67 7.59 23.37
N PRO A 181 16.81 6.87 23.52
CA PRO A 181 17.02 5.59 22.81
C PRO A 181 16.00 4.51 23.16
N ASP A 182 15.42 4.55 24.36
CA ASP A 182 14.41 3.55 24.80
C ASP A 182 13.12 3.64 23.99
N ALA A 183 12.81 4.79 23.41
CA ALA A 183 11.67 4.93 22.49
C ALA A 183 11.80 4.02 21.25
N TYR A 184 13.03 3.68 20.85
CA TYR A 184 13.27 2.75 19.75
C TYR A 184 12.78 1.34 20.07
N VAL A 185 12.99 0.86 21.29
CA VAL A 185 12.62 -0.51 21.69
C VAL A 185 11.11 -0.73 21.49
N GLY A 186 10.30 0.23 21.94
CA GLY A 186 8.83 0.18 21.77
C GLY A 186 8.34 0.40 20.34
N ALA A 187 9.11 1.07 19.50
CA ALA A 187 8.70 1.44 18.14
C ALA A 187 9.40 0.62 17.04
N SER A 188 10.39 -0.20 17.36
CA SER A 188 11.26 -0.89 16.38
C SER A 188 10.48 -1.73 15.37
N GLY A 189 9.51 -2.53 15.83
CA GLY A 189 8.67 -3.34 14.96
C GLY A 189 7.85 -2.49 13.99
N PHE A 190 7.35 -1.34 14.44
CA PHE A 190 6.63 -0.38 13.60
C PHE A 190 7.56 0.28 12.56
N LEU A 191 8.76 0.71 12.97
CA LEU A 191 9.71 1.40 12.08
C LEU A 191 10.24 0.51 10.95
N VAL A 192 10.37 -0.79 11.21
CA VAL A 192 10.79 -1.75 10.18
C VAL A 192 9.62 -2.21 9.30
N GLY A 193 8.39 -2.09 9.81
CA GLY A 193 7.17 -2.55 9.14
C GLY A 193 6.96 -4.05 9.29
N GLY A 194 6.00 -4.42 10.12
CA GLY A 194 5.70 -5.82 10.43
C GLY A 194 4.23 -6.05 10.74
N LEU A 195 3.81 -7.30 10.55
CA LEU A 195 2.45 -7.76 10.82
C LEU A 195 2.39 -8.73 12.01
N SER A 196 3.52 -8.95 12.68
CA SER A 196 3.59 -9.83 13.84
C SER A 196 2.90 -9.19 15.04
N GLY A 197 2.03 -9.95 15.72
CA GLY A 197 1.31 -9.48 16.89
C GLY A 197 0.16 -8.50 16.64
N VAL A 198 -0.18 -8.24 15.37
CA VAL A 198 -1.34 -7.39 15.02
C VAL A 198 -2.64 -8.04 15.48
N LYS A 199 -3.45 -7.28 16.23
CA LYS A 199 -4.73 -7.73 16.75
C LYS A 199 -5.87 -7.34 15.82
N LEU A 200 -6.92 -8.15 15.79
CA LEU A 200 -8.10 -7.87 14.97
C LEU A 200 -8.72 -6.50 15.30
N SER A 201 -8.73 -6.12 16.59
CA SER A 201 -9.23 -4.81 17.05
C SER A 201 -8.48 -3.61 16.44
N GLU A 202 -7.20 -3.78 16.12
CA GLU A 202 -6.37 -2.74 15.50
C GLU A 202 -6.61 -2.64 13.99
N VAL A 203 -7.10 -3.71 13.37
CA VAL A 203 -7.33 -3.81 11.91
C VAL A 203 -8.75 -3.41 11.51
N ILE A 204 -9.76 -3.67 12.35
CA ILE A 204 -11.18 -3.48 11.99
C ILE A 204 -11.47 -2.04 11.56
N VAL A 205 -11.13 -1.06 12.40
CA VAL A 205 -11.46 0.36 12.12
C VAL A 205 -10.70 0.88 10.89
N PRO A 206 -9.35 0.76 10.80
CA PRO A 206 -8.63 1.15 9.60
C PRO A 206 -9.06 0.34 8.38
N GLY A 207 -9.37 -0.95 8.54
CA GLY A 207 -9.81 -1.83 7.48
C GLY A 207 -11.14 -1.40 6.85
N CYS A 208 -12.12 -1.02 7.67
CA CYS A 208 -13.38 -0.44 7.18
C CYS A 208 -13.13 0.86 6.41
N ALA A 209 -12.27 1.74 6.94
CA ALA A 209 -11.90 2.97 6.24
C ALA A 209 -11.18 2.68 4.91
N ILE A 210 -10.27 1.70 4.89
CA ILE A 210 -9.61 1.25 3.66
C ILE A 210 -10.66 0.80 2.63
N CYS A 211 -11.61 -0.06 3.00
CA CYS A 211 -12.64 -0.55 2.07
C CYS A 211 -13.44 0.60 1.46
N VAL A 212 -13.85 1.58 2.27
CA VAL A 212 -14.57 2.77 1.77
C VAL A 212 -13.71 3.57 0.79
N VAL A 213 -12.45 3.85 1.16
CA VAL A 213 -11.57 4.67 0.31
C VAL A 213 -11.12 3.92 -0.94
N LEU A 214 -10.99 2.58 -0.91
CA LEU A 214 -10.77 1.75 -2.10
C LEU A 214 -11.89 1.95 -3.12
N VAL A 215 -13.15 1.91 -2.68
CA VAL A 215 -14.30 2.16 -3.55
C VAL A 215 -14.29 3.59 -4.11
N LEU A 216 -14.03 4.59 -3.27
CA LEU A 216 -13.91 5.99 -3.71
C LEU A 216 -12.75 6.17 -4.72
N GLY A 217 -11.66 5.44 -4.56
CA GLY A 217 -10.54 5.40 -5.49
C GLY A 217 -10.93 4.85 -6.86
N LEU A 218 -11.72 3.77 -6.91
CA LEU A 218 -12.23 3.20 -8.15
C LEU A 218 -13.03 4.22 -8.98
N LEU A 219 -13.85 5.04 -8.33
CA LEU A 219 -14.67 6.07 -8.98
C LEU A 219 -13.84 7.18 -9.65
N GLN A 220 -12.56 7.33 -9.28
CA GLN A 220 -11.68 8.34 -9.84
C GLN A 220 -11.02 7.92 -11.16
N GLY A 221 -11.09 6.66 -11.56
CA GLY A 221 -10.38 6.10 -12.72
C GLY A 221 -10.60 6.86 -14.02
N THR A 222 -11.85 7.26 -14.32
CA THR A 222 -12.17 8.06 -15.52
C THR A 222 -11.53 9.43 -15.49
N ARG A 223 -11.59 10.13 -14.34
CA ARG A 223 -11.02 11.47 -14.19
C ARG A 223 -9.49 11.41 -14.32
N LEU A 224 -8.87 10.37 -13.80
CA LEU A 224 -7.43 10.15 -13.91
C LEU A 224 -7.00 9.79 -15.34
N ASN A 225 -7.84 9.10 -16.11
CA ASN A 225 -7.60 8.88 -17.54
C ASN A 225 -7.64 10.20 -18.33
N LEU A 226 -8.58 11.09 -18.02
CA LEU A 226 -8.62 12.41 -18.64
C LEU A 226 -7.38 13.25 -18.25
N LEU A 227 -6.95 13.16 -16.99
CA LEU A 227 -5.77 13.89 -16.50
C LEU A 227 -4.47 13.41 -17.19
N SER A 228 -4.39 12.13 -17.59
CA SER A 228 -3.23 11.58 -18.31
C SER A 228 -3.07 12.10 -19.74
N LEU A 229 -4.10 12.76 -20.32
CA LEU A 229 -4.01 13.41 -21.61
C LEU A 229 -3.22 14.74 -21.56
N GLY A 230 -2.88 15.21 -20.35
CA GLY A 230 -2.24 16.50 -20.11
C GLY A 230 -3.21 17.54 -19.52
N GLU A 231 -2.67 18.49 -18.75
CA GLU A 231 -3.47 19.46 -18.00
C GLU A 231 -4.34 20.36 -18.86
N HIS A 232 -3.78 20.87 -19.98
CA HIS A 232 -4.51 21.72 -20.91
C HIS A 232 -5.66 20.96 -21.60
N GLN A 233 -5.41 19.75 -22.06
CA GLN A 233 -6.41 18.93 -22.74
C GLN A 233 -7.52 18.50 -21.75
N ALA A 234 -7.14 18.10 -20.54
CA ALA A 234 -8.08 17.74 -19.47
C ALA A 234 -8.99 18.95 -19.12
N HIS A 235 -8.41 20.15 -19.03
CA HIS A 235 -9.18 21.37 -18.75
C HIS A 235 -10.16 21.70 -19.89
N SER A 236 -9.73 21.58 -21.14
CA SER A 236 -10.61 21.81 -22.30
C SER A 236 -11.78 20.82 -22.38
N LEU A 237 -11.63 19.63 -21.78
CA LEU A 237 -12.70 18.63 -21.64
C LEU A 237 -13.57 18.86 -20.39
N GLY A 238 -13.41 20.00 -19.70
CA GLY A 238 -14.22 20.38 -18.53
C GLY A 238 -13.75 19.76 -17.21
N LEU A 239 -12.58 19.10 -17.16
CA LEU A 239 -12.06 18.52 -15.93
C LEU A 239 -11.45 19.60 -15.03
N ASN A 240 -11.86 19.65 -13.77
CA ASN A 240 -11.18 20.46 -12.77
C ASN A 240 -9.90 19.70 -12.29
N VAL A 241 -8.77 20.00 -12.96
CA VAL A 241 -7.47 19.34 -12.74
C VAL A 241 -7.05 19.42 -11.27
N ARG A 242 -7.17 20.61 -10.63
CA ARG A 242 -6.79 20.80 -9.22
C ARG A 242 -7.60 19.94 -8.28
N ARG A 243 -8.93 19.89 -8.44
CA ARG A 243 -9.80 19.05 -7.59
C ARG A 243 -9.52 17.56 -7.82
N THR A 244 -9.35 17.13 -9.06
CA THR A 244 -9.06 15.72 -9.38
C THR A 244 -7.73 15.27 -8.76
N ARG A 245 -6.68 16.08 -8.88
CA ARG A 245 -5.39 15.79 -8.26
C ARG A 245 -5.50 15.75 -6.74
N LEU A 246 -6.14 16.73 -6.14
CA LEU A 246 -6.32 16.81 -4.70
C LEU A 246 -7.09 15.60 -4.16
N THR A 247 -8.22 15.23 -4.77
CA THR A 247 -9.00 14.06 -4.32
C THR A 247 -8.22 12.76 -4.43
N ALA A 248 -7.41 12.58 -5.49
CA ALA A 248 -6.58 11.39 -5.65
C ALA A 248 -5.48 11.33 -4.56
N LEU A 249 -4.82 12.45 -4.28
CA LEU A 249 -3.77 12.51 -3.26
C LEU A 249 -4.33 12.35 -1.84
N VAL A 250 -5.51 12.93 -1.54
CA VAL A 250 -6.19 12.73 -0.24
C VAL A 250 -6.60 11.28 -0.06
N SER A 251 -7.20 10.66 -1.08
CA SER A 251 -7.54 9.22 -1.03
C SER A 251 -6.30 8.35 -0.82
N ALA A 252 -5.21 8.67 -1.50
CA ALA A 252 -3.95 7.94 -1.36
C ALA A 252 -3.34 8.11 0.04
N ALA A 253 -3.36 9.32 0.59
CA ALA A 253 -2.87 9.58 1.95
C ALA A 253 -3.71 8.87 3.01
N ALA A 254 -5.04 8.85 2.85
CA ALA A 254 -5.94 8.13 3.74
C ALA A 254 -5.68 6.62 3.70
N LEU A 255 -5.55 6.03 2.49
CA LEU A 255 -5.22 4.61 2.32
C LEU A 255 -3.88 4.26 2.96
N ALA A 256 -2.84 5.05 2.67
CA ALA A 256 -1.51 4.81 3.20
C ALA A 256 -1.46 5.00 4.73
N GLY A 257 -2.10 6.04 5.26
CA GLY A 257 -2.19 6.30 6.70
C GLY A 257 -2.91 5.17 7.45
N CYS A 258 -4.05 4.70 6.92
CA CYS A 258 -4.75 3.54 7.49
C CYS A 258 -3.90 2.27 7.44
N ALA A 259 -3.20 2.00 6.34
CA ALA A 259 -2.34 0.82 6.22
C ALA A 259 -1.16 0.88 7.20
N VAL A 260 -0.49 2.02 7.25
CA VAL A 260 0.68 2.23 8.13
C VAL A 260 0.29 2.13 9.62
N SER A 261 -0.94 2.51 10.00
CA SER A 261 -1.37 2.47 11.39
C SER A 261 -1.29 1.09 12.04
N PHE A 262 -1.45 0.01 11.30
CA PHE A 262 -1.35 -1.37 11.82
C PHE A 262 -0.20 -2.20 11.22
N ALA A 263 0.27 -1.86 10.00
CA ALA A 263 1.34 -2.60 9.34
C ALA A 263 2.73 -1.98 9.56
N GLY A 264 2.81 -0.78 10.15
CA GLY A 264 4.05 -0.02 10.28
C GLY A 264 4.57 0.55 8.96
N LEU A 265 5.85 0.90 8.92
CA LEU A 265 6.45 1.60 7.77
C LEU A 265 6.78 0.63 6.62
N VAL A 266 5.76 0.08 6.00
CA VAL A 266 5.91 -0.80 4.83
C VAL A 266 6.19 0.03 3.57
N GLY A 267 7.24 -0.34 2.84
CA GLY A 267 7.68 0.32 1.60
C GLY A 267 7.42 -0.50 0.34
N PHE A 268 7.68 0.12 -0.82
CA PHE A 268 7.73 -0.47 -2.16
C PHE A 268 6.44 -1.01 -2.76
N VAL A 269 5.43 -1.42 -1.99
CA VAL A 269 4.16 -1.98 -2.51
C VAL A 269 3.51 -1.02 -3.49
N GLY A 270 3.38 0.26 -3.12
CA GLY A 270 2.79 1.31 -3.95
C GLY A 270 3.62 1.70 -5.18
N LEU A 271 4.85 1.20 -5.29
CA LEU A 271 5.70 1.38 -6.47
C LEU A 271 5.61 0.16 -7.41
N ILE A 272 5.84 -1.03 -6.85
CA ILE A 272 5.93 -2.30 -7.59
C ILE A 272 4.59 -2.67 -8.21
N VAL A 273 3.52 -2.68 -7.39
CA VAL A 273 2.23 -3.22 -7.79
C VAL A 273 1.59 -2.46 -8.93
N PRO A 274 1.47 -1.11 -8.92
CA PRO A 274 0.88 -0.39 -10.04
C PRO A 274 1.67 -0.57 -11.34
N HIS A 275 3.00 -0.74 -11.25
CA HIS A 275 3.83 -1.01 -12.40
C HIS A 275 3.55 -2.40 -12.98
N ALA A 276 3.50 -3.43 -12.15
CA ALA A 276 3.16 -4.80 -12.55
C ALA A 276 1.74 -4.86 -13.15
N VAL A 277 0.77 -4.19 -12.54
CA VAL A 277 -0.60 -4.13 -13.04
C VAL A 277 -0.66 -3.48 -14.43
N ARG A 278 0.04 -2.35 -14.64
CA ARG A 278 0.07 -1.72 -15.97
C ARG A 278 0.70 -2.63 -17.04
N ALA A 279 1.67 -3.44 -16.68
CA ALA A 279 2.25 -4.43 -17.59
C ALA A 279 1.24 -5.54 -17.96
N LEU A 280 0.33 -5.90 -17.06
CA LEU A 280 -0.68 -6.94 -17.28
C LEU A 280 -1.92 -6.44 -18.03
N VAL A 281 -2.49 -5.29 -17.59
CA VAL A 281 -3.81 -4.81 -18.05
C VAL A 281 -3.78 -3.50 -18.84
N GLY A 282 -2.58 -2.94 -19.07
CA GLY A 282 -2.40 -1.67 -19.78
C GLY A 282 -2.52 -0.44 -18.85
N HIS A 283 -2.61 0.74 -19.48
CA HIS A 283 -2.52 2.03 -18.79
C HIS A 283 -3.88 2.65 -18.44
N ASP A 284 -5.00 1.95 -18.68
CA ASP A 284 -6.33 2.43 -18.27
C ASP A 284 -6.44 2.45 -16.74
N ASN A 285 -6.51 3.65 -16.16
CA ASN A 285 -6.58 3.83 -14.72
C ASN A 285 -7.80 3.16 -14.07
N ARG A 286 -8.90 2.94 -14.78
CA ARG A 286 -10.04 2.16 -14.27
C ARG A 286 -9.64 0.72 -13.96
N ARG A 287 -8.93 0.08 -14.90
CA ARG A 287 -8.44 -1.30 -14.75
C ARG A 287 -7.32 -1.39 -13.73
N VAL A 288 -6.42 -0.40 -13.74
CA VAL A 288 -5.30 -0.32 -12.80
C VAL A 288 -5.80 -0.20 -11.37
N LEU A 289 -6.74 0.70 -11.09
CA LEU A 289 -7.30 0.90 -9.75
C LEU A 289 -8.13 -0.29 -9.26
N ALA A 290 -8.76 -1.04 -10.17
CA ALA A 290 -9.49 -2.25 -9.80
C ALA A 290 -8.55 -3.42 -9.48
N MET A 291 -7.45 -3.57 -10.20
CA MET A 291 -6.56 -4.71 -10.06
C MET A 291 -5.44 -4.48 -9.01
N ALA A 292 -5.01 -3.22 -8.81
CA ALA A 292 -3.94 -2.91 -7.89
C ALA A 292 -4.21 -3.37 -6.45
N PRO A 293 -5.40 -3.20 -5.85
CA PRO A 293 -5.69 -3.71 -4.52
C PRO A 293 -5.52 -5.22 -4.41
N LEU A 294 -6.00 -5.97 -5.39
CA LEU A 294 -5.94 -7.43 -5.39
C LEU A 294 -4.49 -7.93 -5.48
N LEU A 295 -3.73 -7.39 -6.44
CA LEU A 295 -2.32 -7.77 -6.61
C LEU A 295 -1.46 -7.27 -5.43
N GLY A 296 -1.81 -6.14 -4.82
CA GLY A 296 -1.15 -5.61 -3.63
C GLY A 296 -1.37 -6.49 -2.41
N GLY A 297 -2.61 -6.90 -2.16
CA GLY A 297 -2.93 -7.87 -1.10
C GLY A 297 -2.20 -9.20 -1.30
N LEU A 298 -2.19 -9.71 -2.53
CA LEU A 298 -1.46 -10.93 -2.89
C LEU A 298 0.04 -10.78 -2.60
N LEU A 299 0.67 -9.70 -3.05
CA LEU A 299 2.11 -9.47 -2.85
C LEU A 299 2.47 -9.43 -1.36
N VAL A 300 1.75 -8.64 -0.55
CA VAL A 300 2.06 -8.51 0.87
C VAL A 300 1.78 -9.82 1.62
N CYS A 301 0.71 -10.54 1.28
CA CYS A 301 0.40 -11.84 1.87
C CYS A 301 1.49 -12.88 1.57
N LEU A 302 1.99 -12.95 0.34
CA LEU A 302 3.10 -13.84 -0.04
C LEU A 302 4.42 -13.43 0.64
N CYS A 303 4.71 -12.13 0.70
CA CYS A 303 5.91 -11.65 1.39
C CYS A 303 5.85 -11.91 2.91
N ASP A 304 4.67 -11.78 3.53
CA ASP A 304 4.48 -12.14 4.94
C ASP A 304 4.64 -13.64 5.17
N LEU A 305 4.13 -14.48 4.26
CA LEU A 305 4.33 -15.93 4.32
C LEU A 305 5.81 -16.29 4.22
N LEU A 306 6.55 -15.68 3.29
CA LEU A 306 8.00 -15.85 3.19
C LEU A 306 8.72 -15.37 4.45
N ALA A 307 8.36 -14.20 4.97
CA ALA A 307 8.94 -13.62 6.18
C ALA A 307 8.83 -14.54 7.41
N ARG A 308 7.75 -15.33 7.50
CA ARG A 308 7.50 -16.29 8.59
C ARG A 308 8.20 -17.63 8.41
N THR A 309 8.53 -18.02 7.16
CA THR A 309 9.00 -19.37 6.86
C THR A 309 10.49 -19.44 6.56
N MET A 310 11.08 -18.38 6.00
CA MET A 310 12.49 -18.41 5.57
C MET A 310 13.50 -18.67 6.69
N PHE A 311 13.23 -18.16 7.88
CA PHE A 311 14.17 -18.24 9.02
C PHE A 311 13.52 -18.89 10.25
N ALA A 312 12.54 -19.77 10.06
CA ALA A 312 11.88 -20.44 11.18
C ALA A 312 12.92 -21.10 12.11
N PRO A 313 12.78 -20.96 13.45
CA PRO A 313 11.63 -20.42 14.16
C PRO A 313 11.59 -18.89 14.32
N TYR A 314 12.57 -18.16 13.80
CA TYR A 314 12.59 -16.69 13.87
C TYR A 314 11.73 -16.10 12.74
N GLU A 315 10.97 -15.08 13.09
CA GLU A 315 10.16 -14.33 12.11
C GLU A 315 10.82 -12.99 11.81
N ILE A 316 10.98 -12.68 10.52
CA ILE A 316 11.46 -11.36 10.10
C ILE A 316 10.26 -10.46 9.73
N PRO A 317 10.35 -9.15 10.00
CA PRO A 317 9.32 -8.20 9.54
C PRO A 317 9.14 -8.22 8.03
N VAL A 318 7.87 -8.18 7.57
CA VAL A 318 7.53 -8.20 6.13
C VAL A 318 8.15 -7.03 5.36
N GLY A 319 8.37 -5.89 6.01
CA GLY A 319 9.02 -4.71 5.42
C GLY A 319 10.44 -5.00 4.93
N ILE A 320 11.17 -5.90 5.58
CA ILE A 320 12.51 -6.34 5.14
C ILE A 320 12.41 -7.09 3.81
N VAL A 321 11.49 -8.06 3.72
CA VAL A 321 11.28 -8.86 2.50
C VAL A 321 10.86 -7.96 1.33
N LEU A 322 9.93 -7.05 1.58
CA LEU A 322 9.46 -6.09 0.58
C LEU A 322 10.58 -5.14 0.12
N SER A 323 11.47 -4.74 1.02
CA SER A 323 12.61 -3.88 0.70
C SER A 323 13.66 -4.61 -0.14
N LEU A 324 13.93 -5.89 0.20
CA LEU A 324 14.85 -6.75 -0.56
C LEU A 324 14.33 -7.04 -1.99
N LEU A 325 13.02 -7.12 -2.18
CA LEU A 325 12.41 -7.27 -3.51
C LEU A 325 12.31 -5.92 -4.23
N GLY A 326 11.95 -4.87 -3.50
CA GLY A 326 11.66 -3.56 -4.05
C GLY A 326 12.88 -2.80 -4.54
N GLY A 327 13.99 -2.87 -3.81
CA GLY A 327 15.23 -2.21 -4.18
C GLY A 327 15.77 -2.65 -5.55
N PRO A 328 16.02 -3.95 -5.78
CA PRO A 328 16.45 -4.45 -7.08
C PRO A 328 15.44 -4.19 -8.20
N PHE A 329 14.13 -4.33 -7.91
CA PHE A 329 13.09 -4.00 -8.88
C PHE A 329 13.15 -2.52 -9.32
N PHE A 330 13.38 -1.61 -8.39
CA PHE A 330 13.50 -0.18 -8.69
C PHE A 330 14.73 0.12 -9.54
N VAL A 331 15.87 -0.47 -9.22
CA VAL A 331 17.10 -0.37 -10.02
C VAL A 331 16.87 -0.89 -11.44
N TYR A 332 16.22 -2.06 -11.58
CA TYR A 332 15.84 -2.61 -12.87
C TYR A 332 14.99 -1.65 -13.71
N LEU A 333 13.99 -1.01 -13.07
CA LEU A 333 13.12 -0.03 -13.75
C LEU A 333 13.90 1.18 -14.30
N ILE A 334 14.85 1.70 -13.52
CA ILE A 334 15.69 2.83 -13.92
C ILE A 334 16.55 2.44 -15.15
N LEU A 335 17.21 1.29 -15.08
CA LEU A 335 18.07 0.80 -16.15
C LEU A 335 17.30 0.53 -17.45
N ARG A 336 16.09 0.02 -17.36
CA ARG A 336 15.23 -0.25 -18.51
C ARG A 336 14.78 1.05 -19.21
N ARG A 337 14.48 2.11 -18.44
CA ARG A 337 14.11 3.42 -18.99
C ARG A 337 15.29 4.12 -19.69
N GLY A 338 16.50 4.01 -19.13
CA GLY A 338 17.69 4.59 -19.74
C GLY A 338 18.00 4.02 -21.15
N LYS A 339 17.70 2.74 -21.39
CA LYS A 339 17.87 2.10 -22.70
C LYS A 339 16.82 2.51 -23.73
N GLY A 340 15.62 2.95 -23.31
CA GLY A 340 14.57 3.44 -24.22
C GLY A 340 14.75 4.89 -24.66
N GLY A 341 15.53 5.68 -23.94
CA GLY A 341 15.80 7.10 -24.26
C GLY A 341 17.02 7.36 -25.14
N LEU A 342 17.82 6.32 -25.46
CA LEU A 342 18.99 6.43 -26.35
C LEU A 342 18.67 6.07 -27.79
N ASN A 343 17.46 5.65 -28.12
CA ASN A 343 17.00 5.25 -29.45
C ASN A 343 15.85 6.13 -29.99
N GLY A 344 15.72 7.36 -29.53
CA GLY A 344 14.73 8.34 -29.99
C GLY A 344 15.36 9.66 -30.37
#